data_9896350322f7226d46aa47a63ca7c52d
#
_entry.id   9896350322f7226d46aa47a63ca7c52d
#
_cell.length_a   1.000
_cell.length_b   1.000
_cell.length_c   1.000
_cell.angle_alpha   90.00
_cell.angle_beta   90.00
_cell.angle_gamma   90.00
#
_symmetry.space_group_name_H-M   'P 1'
#
loop_
_entity.id
_entity.type
_entity.pdbx_description
1 polymer ?
#
loop_
_entity_poly.entity_id
_entity_poly.type
_entity_poly.pdbx_seq_one_letter_code
_entity_poly.pdbx_strand_id
1 'polypeptide(L)'
;MSAIAPGMIILAYLCGSISSAILVCRIAGLPDPRESGSGNPGATNVLRIGGKGAAVAVLIFDVLKGMLPVWGAYALGVTPFWLGLIAIAACVGHIWPVFFGFKGGKGVATAFGAIAPIGWDLTGVMAGTWLLTILLSGYSSLGAIVS
;
A
#
# COMPACT_ATOMS: atom_id res chain seq x y z
N MET A 1 -3.57 -14.00 -23.03
CA MET A 1 -3.57 -13.64 -21.60
C MET A 1 -2.91 -12.30 -21.31
N SER A 2 -2.10 -11.74 -22.19
CA SER A 2 -1.64 -10.33 -22.09
C SER A 2 -2.72 -9.29 -22.41
N ALA A 3 -3.79 -9.67 -23.11
CA ALA A 3 -4.84 -8.72 -23.52
C ALA A 3 -5.63 -8.08 -22.36
N ILE A 4 -5.73 -8.76 -21.21
CA ILE A 4 -6.41 -8.23 -20.00
C ILE A 4 -5.48 -7.39 -19.13
N ALA A 5 -4.17 -7.47 -19.32
CA ALA A 5 -3.19 -6.82 -18.46
C ALA A 5 -3.34 -5.29 -18.41
N PRO A 6 -3.58 -4.56 -19.51
CA PRO A 6 -3.82 -3.12 -19.46
C PRO A 6 -5.02 -2.74 -18.58
N GLY A 7 -6.12 -3.50 -18.68
CA GLY A 7 -7.28 -3.30 -17.83
C GLY A 7 -6.97 -3.53 -16.34
N MET A 8 -6.19 -4.57 -16.03
CA MET A 8 -5.75 -4.87 -14.67
C MET A 8 -4.79 -3.81 -14.11
N ILE A 9 -3.95 -3.20 -14.93
CA ILE A 9 -3.09 -2.07 -14.52
C ILE A 9 -3.95 -0.86 -14.11
N ILE A 10 -4.94 -0.51 -14.92
CA ILE A 10 -5.87 0.59 -14.60
C ILE A 10 -6.64 0.28 -13.31
N LEU A 11 -7.18 -0.94 -13.19
CA LEU A 11 -7.89 -1.37 -12.00
C LEU A 11 -7.01 -1.30 -10.76
N ALA A 12 -5.77 -1.78 -10.85
CA ALA A 12 -4.82 -1.74 -9.74
C ALA A 12 -4.48 -0.31 -9.30
N TYR A 13 -4.28 0.60 -10.25
CA TYR A 13 -4.08 2.02 -9.95
C TYR A 13 -5.30 2.62 -9.24
N LEU A 14 -6.50 2.35 -9.72
CA LEU A 14 -7.74 2.86 -9.10
C LEU A 14 -7.94 2.27 -7.69
N CYS A 15 -7.72 0.96 -7.50
CA CYS A 15 -7.76 0.33 -6.19
C CYS A 15 -6.71 0.95 -5.25
N GLY A 16 -5.48 1.10 -5.71
CA GLY A 16 -4.41 1.77 -4.97
C GLY A 16 -4.75 3.19 -4.56
N SER A 17 -5.47 3.92 -5.43
CA SER A 17 -5.90 5.31 -5.22
C SER A 17 -6.96 5.48 -4.12
N ILE A 18 -7.53 4.40 -3.59
CA ILE A 18 -8.41 4.47 -2.42
C ILE A 18 -7.54 4.71 -1.18
N SER A 19 -7.62 5.92 -0.61
CA SER A 19 -6.87 6.27 0.60
C SER A 19 -7.55 5.74 1.85
N SER A 20 -7.13 4.56 2.32
CA SER A 20 -7.61 3.92 3.53
C SER A 20 -7.47 4.81 4.77
N ALA A 21 -6.35 5.51 4.90
CA ALA A 21 -6.09 6.40 6.03
C ALA A 21 -7.10 7.56 6.11
N ILE A 22 -7.39 8.21 4.97
CA ILE A 22 -8.38 9.31 4.93
C ILE A 22 -9.78 8.77 5.22
N LEU A 23 -10.15 7.62 4.62
CA LEU A 23 -11.47 7.03 4.82
C LEU A 23 -11.69 6.56 6.26
N VAL A 24 -10.72 5.84 6.84
CA VAL A 24 -10.79 5.37 8.24
C VAL A 24 -10.86 6.55 9.20
N CYS A 25 -10.02 7.58 9.02
CA CYS A 25 -10.08 8.77 9.87
C CYS A 25 -11.42 9.48 9.76
N ARG A 26 -11.97 9.63 8.55
CA ARG A 26 -13.27 10.25 8.33
C ARG A 26 -14.42 9.47 9.02
N ILE A 27 -14.43 8.14 8.88
CA ILE A 27 -15.44 7.26 9.49
C ILE A 27 -15.33 7.28 11.03
N ALA A 28 -14.10 7.32 11.55
CA ALA A 28 -13.83 7.33 12.99
C ALA A 28 -13.93 8.72 13.63
N GLY A 29 -14.30 9.78 12.88
CA GLY A 29 -14.37 11.15 13.41
C GLY A 29 -13.00 11.72 13.80
N LEU A 30 -11.92 11.23 13.22
CA LEU A 30 -10.54 11.67 13.46
C LEU A 30 -10.15 12.79 12.49
N PRO A 31 -9.13 13.61 12.84
CA PRO A 31 -8.60 14.63 11.94
C PRO A 31 -8.06 14.03 10.63
N ASP A 32 -8.02 14.84 9.55
CA ASP A 32 -7.41 14.42 8.28
C ASP A 32 -5.92 14.13 8.50
N PRO A 33 -5.46 12.92 8.17
CA PRO A 33 -4.07 12.52 8.40
C PRO A 33 -3.06 13.28 7.53
N ARG A 34 -3.52 14.02 6.51
CA ARG A 34 -2.68 14.90 5.69
C ARG A 34 -2.39 16.24 6.37
N GLU A 35 -3.22 16.64 7.32
CA GLU A 35 -3.15 17.92 8.05
C GLU A 35 -2.74 17.73 9.52
N SER A 36 -2.59 16.46 9.95
CA SER A 36 -2.33 16.13 11.36
C SER A 36 -1.16 15.17 11.51
N GLY A 37 -0.48 15.24 12.64
CA GLY A 37 0.67 14.40 12.96
C GLY A 37 1.84 14.65 12.01
N SER A 38 2.25 13.62 11.26
CA SER A 38 3.35 13.75 10.28
C SER A 38 2.90 14.24 8.89
N GLY A 39 1.59 14.46 8.68
CA GLY A 39 1.02 14.81 7.38
C GLY A 39 0.99 13.67 6.35
N ASN A 40 1.47 12.49 6.70
CA ASN A 40 1.48 11.33 5.79
C ASN A 40 0.23 10.48 6.00
N PRO A 41 -0.62 10.22 4.99
CA PRO A 41 -1.81 9.39 5.13
C PRO A 41 -1.47 7.89 5.09
N GLY A 42 -0.92 7.38 6.18
CA GLY A 42 -0.54 5.97 6.36
C GLY A 42 -0.72 5.50 7.80
N ALA A 43 -0.67 4.18 8.02
CA ALA A 43 -0.95 3.54 9.30
C ALA A 43 -0.13 4.10 10.48
N THR A 44 1.15 4.40 10.27
CA THR A 44 2.03 4.96 11.32
C THR A 44 1.57 6.34 11.79
N ASN A 45 1.08 7.19 10.89
CA ASN A 45 0.54 8.49 11.28
C ASN A 45 -0.83 8.34 11.95
N VAL A 46 -1.68 7.47 11.40
CA VAL A 46 -2.99 7.18 12.00
C VAL A 46 -2.86 6.58 13.41
N LEU A 47 -1.81 5.80 13.67
CA LEU A 47 -1.49 5.32 15.03
C LEU A 47 -1.30 6.49 16.03
N ARG A 48 -0.67 7.57 15.58
CA ARG A 48 -0.40 8.76 16.44
C ARG A 48 -1.65 9.59 16.71
N ILE A 49 -2.55 9.72 15.72
CA ILE A 49 -3.72 10.59 15.82
C ILE A 49 -5.01 9.86 16.22
N GLY A 50 -5.11 8.54 15.95
CA GLY A 50 -6.34 7.75 16.13
C GLY A 50 -6.17 6.45 16.90
N GLY A 51 -4.95 6.14 17.34
CA GLY A 51 -4.66 4.95 18.13
C GLY A 51 -4.59 3.64 17.33
N LYS A 52 -4.41 2.54 18.06
CA LYS A 52 -4.08 1.22 17.49
C LYS A 52 -5.16 0.65 16.56
N GLY A 53 -6.45 0.79 16.93
CA GLY A 53 -7.55 0.22 16.16
C GLY A 53 -7.65 0.81 14.75
N ALA A 54 -7.61 2.14 14.65
CA ALA A 54 -7.62 2.84 13.37
C ALA A 54 -6.38 2.53 12.53
N ALA A 55 -5.20 2.48 13.17
CA ALA A 55 -3.95 2.15 12.48
C ALA A 55 -3.95 0.73 11.89
N VAL A 56 -4.45 -0.26 12.63
CA VAL A 56 -4.57 -1.64 12.16
C VAL A 56 -5.54 -1.74 10.98
N ALA A 57 -6.68 -1.06 11.07
CA ALA A 57 -7.62 -0.99 9.95
C ALA A 57 -6.96 -0.42 8.68
N VAL A 58 -6.26 0.71 8.80
CA VAL A 58 -5.52 1.31 7.67
C VAL A 58 -4.47 0.34 7.11
N LEU A 59 -3.69 -0.32 7.96
CA LEU A 59 -2.68 -1.28 7.54
C LEU A 59 -3.29 -2.43 6.74
N ILE A 60 -4.37 -3.03 7.25
CA ILE A 60 -5.06 -4.13 6.57
C ILE A 60 -5.59 -3.69 5.20
N PHE A 61 -6.28 -2.54 5.13
CA PHE A 61 -6.80 -2.03 3.86
C PHE A 61 -5.69 -1.68 2.87
N ASP A 62 -4.57 -1.11 3.32
CA ASP A 62 -3.44 -0.79 2.45
C ASP A 62 -2.77 -2.05 1.88
N VAL A 63 -2.66 -3.13 2.67
CA VAL A 63 -2.19 -4.44 2.19
C VAL A 63 -3.18 -5.03 1.19
N LEU A 64 -4.47 -5.07 1.54
CA LEU A 64 -5.50 -5.68 0.68
C LEU A 64 -5.64 -5.00 -0.67
N LYS A 65 -5.59 -3.66 -0.73
CA LYS A 65 -5.72 -2.93 -2.00
C LYS A 65 -4.54 -3.16 -2.95
N GLY A 66 -3.36 -3.51 -2.41
CA GLY A 66 -2.22 -3.97 -3.21
C GLY A 66 -2.37 -5.42 -3.65
N MET A 67 -2.76 -6.29 -2.71
CA MET A 67 -2.83 -7.73 -2.93
C MET A 67 -3.94 -8.15 -3.89
N LEU A 68 -5.15 -7.64 -3.72
CA LEU A 68 -6.33 -8.11 -4.46
C LEU A 68 -6.20 -7.96 -5.99
N PRO A 69 -5.80 -6.81 -6.55
CA PRO A 69 -5.68 -6.69 -8.01
C PRO A 69 -4.56 -7.58 -8.58
N VAL A 70 -3.44 -7.74 -7.87
CA VAL A 70 -2.33 -8.59 -8.31
C VAL A 70 -2.70 -10.06 -8.20
N TRP A 71 -3.34 -10.47 -7.10
CA TRP A 71 -3.82 -11.84 -6.92
C TRP A 71 -4.90 -12.20 -7.95
N GLY A 72 -5.83 -11.29 -8.23
CA GLY A 72 -6.82 -11.48 -9.30
C GLY A 72 -6.17 -11.67 -10.67
N ALA A 73 -5.18 -10.85 -11.01
CA ALA A 73 -4.43 -11.00 -12.25
C ALA A 73 -3.64 -12.34 -12.31
N TYR A 74 -3.02 -12.74 -11.20
CA TYR A 74 -2.36 -14.03 -11.07
C TYR A 74 -3.32 -15.20 -11.32
N ALA A 75 -4.49 -15.19 -10.67
CA ALA A 75 -5.51 -16.21 -10.84
C ALA A 75 -6.05 -16.30 -12.28
N LEU A 76 -6.04 -15.18 -13.02
CA LEU A 76 -6.39 -15.12 -14.44
C LEU A 76 -5.23 -15.55 -15.38
N GLY A 77 -4.09 -16.01 -14.83
CA GLY A 77 -2.95 -16.50 -15.58
C GLY A 77 -2.16 -15.40 -16.31
N VAL A 78 -2.16 -14.18 -15.77
CA VAL A 78 -1.33 -13.09 -16.26
C VAL A 78 0.15 -13.42 -15.98
N THR A 79 1.02 -13.18 -16.98
CA THR A 79 2.45 -13.54 -16.86
C THR A 79 3.19 -12.64 -15.86
N PRO A 80 4.32 -13.11 -15.27
CA PRO A 80 5.05 -12.41 -14.20
C PRO A 80 5.44 -10.97 -14.55
N PHE A 81 5.82 -10.67 -15.77
CA PHE A 81 6.15 -9.31 -16.21
C PHE A 81 4.97 -8.34 -15.99
N TRP A 82 3.77 -8.75 -16.42
CA TRP A 82 2.57 -7.92 -16.25
C TRP A 82 2.10 -7.85 -14.79
N LEU A 83 2.29 -8.91 -14.00
CA LEU A 83 2.03 -8.89 -12.56
C LEU A 83 2.87 -7.82 -11.88
N GLY A 84 4.15 -7.69 -12.24
CA GLY A 84 5.01 -6.62 -11.75
C GLY A 84 4.48 -5.23 -12.08
N LEU A 85 4.03 -5.00 -13.30
CA LEU A 85 3.44 -3.71 -13.71
C LEU A 85 2.13 -3.41 -12.95
N ILE A 86 1.31 -4.42 -12.72
CA ILE A 86 0.06 -4.30 -11.93
C ILE A 86 0.39 -3.95 -10.47
N ALA A 87 1.41 -4.59 -9.89
CA ALA A 87 1.87 -4.29 -8.53
C ALA A 87 2.39 -2.84 -8.42
N ILE A 88 3.19 -2.40 -9.38
CA ILE A 88 3.67 -1.01 -9.46
C ILE A 88 2.48 -0.05 -9.57
N ALA A 89 1.50 -0.33 -10.40
CA ALA A 89 0.32 0.51 -10.57
C ALA A 89 -0.48 0.68 -9.27
N ALA A 90 -0.63 -0.39 -8.47
CA ALA A 90 -1.27 -0.31 -7.17
C ALA A 90 -0.50 0.60 -6.20
N CYS A 91 0.83 0.49 -6.17
CA CYS A 91 1.69 1.36 -5.36
C CYS A 91 1.64 2.82 -5.82
N VAL A 92 1.69 3.06 -7.13
CA VAL A 92 1.56 4.40 -7.72
C VAL A 92 0.22 5.03 -7.36
N GLY A 93 -0.87 4.25 -7.39
CA GLY A 93 -2.19 4.70 -6.94
C GLY A 93 -2.20 5.10 -5.46
N HIS A 94 -1.52 4.35 -4.59
CA HIS A 94 -1.39 4.71 -3.17
C HIS A 94 -0.58 6.00 -2.96
N ILE A 95 0.49 6.21 -3.73
CA ILE A 95 1.38 7.39 -3.59
C ILE A 95 0.72 8.63 -4.21
N TRP A 96 0.11 8.48 -5.38
CA TRP A 96 -0.57 9.54 -6.12
C TRP A 96 -2.03 9.18 -6.40
N PRO A 97 -2.89 9.20 -5.35
CA PRO A 97 -4.28 8.78 -5.46
C PRO A 97 -5.12 9.79 -6.22
N VAL A 98 -5.69 9.37 -7.35
CA VAL A 98 -6.53 10.24 -8.20
C VAL A 98 -7.76 10.78 -7.48
N PHE A 99 -8.33 10.00 -6.54
CA PHE A 99 -9.53 10.42 -5.80
C PHE A 99 -9.27 11.39 -4.66
N PHE A 100 -8.01 11.63 -4.30
CA PHE A 100 -7.63 12.43 -3.13
C PHE A 100 -6.59 13.53 -3.45
N GLY A 101 -6.68 14.08 -4.68
CA GLY A 101 -5.83 15.19 -5.11
C GLY A 101 -4.35 14.83 -5.23
N PHE A 102 -4.04 13.58 -5.54
CA PHE A 102 -2.69 13.05 -5.71
C PHE A 102 -1.78 13.18 -4.47
N LYS A 103 -2.37 13.33 -3.28
CA LYS A 103 -1.66 13.40 -1.99
C LYS A 103 -1.88 12.10 -1.22
N GLY A 104 -1.01 11.14 -1.43
CA GLY A 104 -1.06 9.81 -0.83
C GLY A 104 0.03 9.53 0.18
N GLY A 105 0.19 8.26 0.54
CA GLY A 105 1.18 7.76 1.47
C GLY A 105 2.47 7.27 0.77
N LYS A 106 3.28 6.50 1.51
CA LYS A 106 4.57 5.98 1.01
C LYS A 106 4.46 4.64 0.27
N GLY A 107 3.32 3.97 0.33
CA GLY A 107 3.06 2.74 -0.41
C GLY A 107 3.62 1.45 0.18
N VAL A 108 4.28 1.48 1.35
CA VAL A 108 4.98 0.32 1.93
C VAL A 108 4.04 -0.87 2.17
N ALA A 109 2.95 -0.66 2.90
CA ALA A 109 1.97 -1.72 3.16
C ALA A 109 1.31 -2.23 1.86
N THR A 110 1.05 -1.33 0.91
CA THR A 110 0.52 -1.66 -0.41
C THR A 110 1.52 -2.49 -1.22
N ALA A 111 2.82 -2.17 -1.14
CA ALA A 111 3.87 -2.95 -1.79
C ALA A 111 3.98 -4.36 -1.21
N PHE A 112 3.94 -4.51 0.12
CA PHE A 112 3.87 -5.83 0.77
C PHE A 112 2.69 -6.66 0.25
N GLY A 113 1.51 -6.06 0.18
CA GLY A 113 0.32 -6.73 -0.36
C GLY A 113 0.48 -7.10 -1.84
N ALA A 114 1.02 -6.20 -2.65
CA ALA A 114 1.15 -6.40 -4.09
C ALA A 114 2.21 -7.46 -4.47
N ILE A 115 3.28 -7.61 -3.68
CA ILE A 115 4.35 -8.57 -3.93
C ILE A 115 3.97 -9.97 -3.45
N ALA A 116 3.17 -10.10 -2.39
CA ALA A 116 2.82 -11.39 -1.80
C ALA A 116 2.27 -12.43 -2.80
N PRO A 117 1.37 -12.09 -3.76
CA PRO A 117 0.91 -13.03 -4.76
C PRO A 117 1.95 -13.42 -5.81
N ILE A 118 3.03 -12.63 -5.96
CA ILE A 118 4.09 -12.86 -6.94
C ILE A 118 5.14 -13.83 -6.37
N GLY A 119 5.52 -13.66 -5.10
CA GLY A 119 6.49 -14.53 -4.43
C GLY A 119 6.58 -14.25 -2.93
N TRP A 120 6.36 -15.28 -2.14
CA TRP A 120 6.46 -15.21 -0.67
C TRP A 120 7.89 -15.01 -0.18
N ASP A 121 8.88 -15.50 -0.93
CA ASP A 121 10.31 -15.30 -0.71
C ASP A 121 10.68 -13.81 -0.84
N LEU A 122 10.25 -13.16 -1.92
CA LEU A 122 10.43 -11.72 -2.13
C LEU A 122 9.75 -10.90 -1.02
N THR A 123 8.53 -11.28 -0.65
CA THR A 123 7.79 -10.64 0.45
C THR A 123 8.54 -10.80 1.77
N GLY A 124 9.10 -11.98 2.03
CA GLY A 124 9.90 -12.26 3.22
C GLY A 124 11.18 -11.45 3.28
N VAL A 125 11.90 -11.33 2.17
CA VAL A 125 13.11 -10.49 2.07
C VAL A 125 12.78 -9.03 2.33
N MET A 126 11.73 -8.50 1.69
CA MET A 126 11.29 -7.13 1.87
C MET A 126 10.87 -6.86 3.32
N ALA A 127 10.08 -7.76 3.93
CA ALA A 127 9.66 -7.64 5.33
C ALA A 127 10.85 -7.69 6.29
N GLY A 128 11.77 -8.62 6.07
CA GLY A 128 12.97 -8.77 6.88
C GLY A 128 13.87 -7.53 6.81
N THR A 129 14.11 -7.02 5.62
CA THR A 129 14.91 -5.80 5.39
C THR A 129 14.26 -4.58 6.06
N TRP A 130 12.94 -4.42 5.89
CA TRP A 130 12.19 -3.34 6.52
C TRP A 130 12.26 -3.40 8.04
N LEU A 131 12.01 -4.58 8.62
CA LEU A 131 12.03 -4.78 10.07
C LEU A 131 13.43 -4.57 10.63
N LEU A 132 14.46 -5.14 9.99
CA LEU A 132 15.86 -4.96 10.41
C LEU A 132 16.26 -3.49 10.40
N THR A 133 15.88 -2.75 9.37
CA THR A 133 16.17 -1.32 9.26
C THR A 133 15.50 -0.54 10.40
N ILE A 134 14.26 -0.88 10.75
CA ILE A 134 13.58 -0.23 11.90
C ILE A 134 14.27 -0.57 13.22
N LEU A 135 14.64 -1.83 13.44
CA LEU A 135 15.32 -2.26 14.67
C LEU A 135 16.66 -1.57 14.86
N LEU A 136 17.40 -1.35 13.78
CA LEU A 136 18.72 -0.69 13.82
C LEU A 136 18.64 0.83 13.87
N SER A 137 17.70 1.44 13.20
CA SER A 137 17.63 2.90 13.02
C SER A 137 16.53 3.59 13.85
N GLY A 138 15.49 2.86 14.26
CA GLY A 138 14.28 3.41 14.87
C GLY A 138 13.32 4.11 13.89
N TYR A 139 13.65 4.17 12.60
CA TYR A 139 12.87 4.92 11.60
C TYR A 139 12.16 4.01 10.60
N SER A 140 10.83 3.89 10.69
CA SER A 140 10.02 3.14 9.71
C SER A 140 10.06 3.74 8.30
N SER A 141 10.32 5.05 8.19
CA SER A 141 10.47 5.71 6.89
C SER A 141 11.77 5.34 6.18
N LEU A 142 12.85 5.09 6.93
CA LEU A 142 14.10 4.60 6.37
C LEU A 142 13.95 3.15 5.93
N GLY A 143 13.27 2.32 6.72
CA GLY A 143 12.89 0.97 6.32
C GLY A 143 12.14 0.93 4.99
N ALA A 144 11.23 1.87 4.78
CA ALA A 144 10.46 1.99 3.54
C ALA A 144 11.31 2.34 2.29
N ILE A 145 12.47 2.94 2.46
CA ILE A 145 13.37 3.29 1.35
C ILE A 145 14.34 2.15 1.04
N VAL A 146 14.73 1.39 2.06
CA VAL A 146 15.75 0.32 1.97
C VAL A 146 15.14 -1.02 1.56
N SER A 147 13.86 -1.29 1.87
CA SER A 147 13.16 -2.52 1.50
C SER A 147 12.63 -2.48 0.07
#